data_cc578e4b1f198ed8d1b13025c7e87e0a
#
_entry.id   cc578e4b1f198ed8d1b13025c7e87e0a
#
_cell.length_a   1.000
_cell.length_b   1.000
_cell.length_c   1.000
_cell.angle_alpha   90.00
_cell.angle_beta   90.00
_cell.angle_gamma   90.00
#
_symmetry.space_group_name_H-M   'P 1'
#
loop_
_entity.id
_entity.type
_entity.pdbx_description
1 polymer ?
#
loop_
_entity_poly.entity_id
_entity_poly.type
_entity_poly.pdbx_seq_one_letter_code
_entity_poly.pdbx_strand_id
1 'polypeptide(L)'
;MTICALFAAAQIGGVFPLLCTPYAEDGSLDCETLAKEARFVADCGADGIIWPAANDAMKWLTPEEERSGLGAIAVALDGRDVWFSPCCPGTDTADMLRRVRVVNAISAKHSDLKMTMLVRMLDDAKCDADYERQYDTLAAATKLPVIIQTYNGKSPMPSAKLLIDLAKRHPAIYGWYKVEGTGKDIVPCARELVAAKPVVKTVFTGWGGRDWLYHYRRVGTRGVISQRPMYADLMVRIWRALERGDGSADDLFAKFMYLRNLEDTIPAPEMRGWNLYILKKRGVFRNTLSRTKRKGDGGWEASDVSLSDTDVAEIDARLSFALTVDHSPDNN
;
A
#
# COMPACT_ATOMS: atom_id res chain seq x y z
N MET A 1 -19.81 -20.32 -34.11
CA MET A 1 -19.77 -20.35 -32.63
C MET A 1 -18.59 -19.48 -32.18
N THR A 2 -18.89 -18.25 -31.83
CA THR A 2 -17.90 -17.27 -31.38
C THR A 2 -17.68 -17.49 -29.90
N ILE A 3 -16.49 -17.99 -29.52
CA ILE A 3 -16.07 -18.14 -28.14
C ILE A 3 -15.81 -16.73 -27.62
N CYS A 4 -16.80 -16.15 -26.93
CA CYS A 4 -16.54 -15.01 -26.05
C CYS A 4 -15.66 -15.51 -24.92
N ALA A 5 -14.34 -15.29 -25.03
CA ALA A 5 -13.46 -15.35 -23.88
C ALA A 5 -13.90 -14.23 -22.94
N LEU A 6 -14.69 -14.57 -21.92
CA LEU A 6 -14.84 -13.73 -20.74
C LEU A 6 -13.45 -13.64 -20.09
N PHE A 7 -12.73 -12.59 -20.41
CA PHE A 7 -11.64 -12.15 -19.55
C PHE A 7 -12.29 -11.82 -18.19
N ALA A 8 -12.15 -12.69 -17.23
CA ALA A 8 -12.44 -12.37 -15.85
C ALA A 8 -11.61 -11.12 -15.54
N ALA A 9 -12.28 -9.98 -15.37
CA ALA A 9 -11.60 -8.73 -15.03
C ALA A 9 -10.72 -9.03 -13.82
N ALA A 10 -9.40 -8.86 -13.95
CA ALA A 10 -8.45 -9.20 -12.91
C ALA A 10 -8.88 -8.53 -11.61
N GLN A 11 -9.16 -9.35 -10.59
CA GLN A 11 -9.73 -8.87 -9.34
C GLN A 11 -8.70 -8.04 -8.60
N ILE A 12 -9.04 -6.78 -8.27
CA ILE A 12 -8.21 -5.96 -7.37
C ILE A 12 -8.41 -6.51 -5.95
N GLY A 13 -7.41 -7.21 -5.44
CA GLY A 13 -7.43 -7.88 -4.13
C GLY A 13 -6.06 -8.48 -3.83
N GLY A 14 -5.88 -9.11 -2.67
CA GLY A 14 -4.61 -9.73 -2.29
C GLY A 14 -3.65 -8.81 -1.54
N VAL A 15 -2.38 -8.90 -1.83
CA VAL A 15 -1.29 -8.22 -1.08
C VAL A 15 -0.80 -7.01 -1.85
N PHE A 16 -0.95 -5.81 -1.26
CA PHE A 16 -0.54 -4.53 -1.82
C PHE A 16 0.45 -3.83 -0.87
N PRO A 17 1.75 -4.09 -0.96
CA PRO A 17 2.76 -3.36 -0.19
C PRO A 17 2.87 -1.91 -0.65
N LEU A 18 3.11 -1.01 0.31
CA LEU A 18 3.48 0.38 0.04
C LEU A 18 5.00 0.47 0.03
N LEU A 19 5.58 0.96 -1.06
CA LEU A 19 7.02 1.10 -1.20
C LEU A 19 7.57 2.20 -0.28
N CYS A 20 8.83 2.04 0.12
CA CYS A 20 9.63 3.07 0.75
C CYS A 20 10.20 4.02 -0.31
N THR A 21 10.53 5.24 0.08
CA THR A 21 11.13 6.23 -0.83
C THR A 21 12.63 6.29 -0.62
N PRO A 22 13.46 5.84 -1.59
CA PRO A 22 14.91 5.91 -1.51
C PRO A 22 15.42 7.30 -1.88
N TYR A 23 16.55 7.70 -1.28
CA TYR A 23 17.24 8.94 -1.62
C TYR A 23 18.70 8.67 -1.97
N ALA A 24 19.24 9.48 -2.91
CA ALA A 24 20.65 9.54 -3.23
C ALA A 24 21.42 10.39 -2.18
N GLU A 25 22.75 10.37 -2.23
CA GLU A 25 23.62 11.09 -1.28
C GLU A 25 23.42 12.61 -1.29
N ASP A 26 23.03 13.17 -2.44
CA ASP A 26 22.68 14.58 -2.58
C ASP A 26 21.30 14.94 -2.04
N GLY A 27 20.53 13.93 -1.57
CA GLY A 27 19.18 14.07 -1.07
C GLY A 27 18.10 14.06 -2.15
N SER A 28 18.43 13.87 -3.42
CA SER A 28 17.44 13.69 -4.49
C SER A 28 16.75 12.34 -4.42
N LEU A 29 15.59 12.20 -5.09
CA LEU A 29 14.89 10.91 -5.21
C LEU A 29 15.73 9.93 -6.05
N ASP A 30 16.06 8.75 -5.51
CA ASP A 30 16.73 7.67 -6.25
C ASP A 30 15.71 6.83 -7.01
N CYS A 31 15.36 7.26 -8.22
CA CYS A 31 14.40 6.55 -9.08
C CYS A 31 14.87 5.14 -9.49
N GLU A 32 16.17 4.89 -9.56
CA GLU A 32 16.71 3.57 -9.92
C GLU A 32 16.46 2.56 -8.79
N THR A 33 16.77 2.96 -7.55
CA THR A 33 16.50 2.13 -6.36
C THR A 33 15.00 1.95 -6.15
N LEU A 34 14.17 2.99 -6.39
CA LEU A 34 12.72 2.88 -6.31
C LEU A 34 12.15 1.87 -7.33
N ALA A 35 12.63 1.92 -8.57
CA ALA A 35 12.29 0.94 -9.61
C ALA A 35 12.73 -0.48 -9.25
N LYS A 36 13.90 -0.62 -8.60
CA LYS A 36 14.40 -1.91 -8.09
C LYS A 36 13.51 -2.47 -6.98
N GLU A 37 13.06 -1.61 -6.05
CA GLU A 37 12.13 -2.03 -5.01
C GLU A 37 10.78 -2.49 -5.59
N ALA A 38 10.26 -1.76 -6.59
CA ALA A 38 9.03 -2.16 -7.27
C ALA A 38 9.16 -3.55 -7.93
N ARG A 39 10.29 -3.81 -8.62
CA ARG A 39 10.57 -5.14 -9.17
C ARG A 39 10.68 -6.20 -8.08
N PHE A 40 11.41 -5.92 -7.01
CA PHE A 40 11.56 -6.83 -5.88
C PHE A 40 10.21 -7.25 -5.30
N VAL A 41 9.32 -6.29 -5.05
CA VAL A 41 7.98 -6.56 -4.51
C VAL A 41 7.13 -7.36 -5.50
N ALA A 42 7.20 -7.05 -6.80
CA ALA A 42 6.54 -7.82 -7.85
C ALA A 42 7.08 -9.26 -7.93
N ASP A 43 8.40 -9.44 -7.85
CA ASP A 43 9.07 -10.75 -7.88
C ASP A 43 8.75 -11.60 -6.62
N CYS A 44 8.40 -10.97 -5.50
CA CYS A 44 7.81 -11.65 -4.33
C CYS A 44 6.41 -12.21 -4.60
N GLY A 45 5.77 -11.85 -5.71
CA GLY A 45 4.42 -12.29 -6.09
C GLY A 45 3.30 -11.45 -5.48
N ALA A 46 3.57 -10.19 -5.12
CA ALA A 46 2.56 -9.25 -4.66
C ALA A 46 1.50 -9.01 -5.75
N ASP A 47 0.23 -8.86 -5.35
CA ASP A 47 -0.88 -8.64 -6.27
C ASP A 47 -0.96 -7.16 -6.71
N GLY A 48 -0.38 -6.25 -5.92
CA GLY A 48 -0.30 -4.83 -6.27
C GLY A 48 0.82 -4.10 -5.53
N ILE A 49 1.11 -2.87 -5.96
CA ILE A 49 2.19 -2.02 -5.45
C ILE A 49 1.65 -0.60 -5.30
N ILE A 50 1.94 0.05 -4.18
CA ILE A 50 1.50 1.41 -3.90
C ILE A 50 2.71 2.32 -3.66
N TRP A 51 2.72 3.50 -4.30
CA TRP A 51 3.67 4.59 -4.04
C TRP A 51 3.09 5.90 -4.60
N PRO A 52 3.40 7.06 -3.99
CA PRO A 52 4.10 7.25 -2.72
C PRO A 52 3.20 6.95 -1.53
N ALA A 53 3.80 6.68 -0.36
CA ALA A 53 3.06 6.42 0.86
C ALA A 53 2.96 7.69 1.74
N ALA A 54 1.75 7.98 2.24
CA ALA A 54 1.50 9.20 3.02
C ALA A 54 2.27 9.25 4.35
N ASN A 55 2.52 8.11 4.95
CA ASN A 55 3.27 7.95 6.21
C ASN A 55 4.75 7.56 5.99
N ASP A 56 5.21 7.53 4.75
CA ASP A 56 6.63 7.45 4.41
C ASP A 56 7.19 8.86 4.09
N ALA A 57 7.42 9.15 2.85
CA ALA A 57 8.10 10.38 2.44
C ALA A 57 7.29 11.28 1.51
N MET A 58 6.00 10.99 1.29
CA MET A 58 5.18 11.74 0.34
C MET A 58 5.23 13.25 0.57
N LYS A 59 5.20 13.72 1.83
CA LYS A 59 5.25 15.14 2.18
C LYS A 59 6.58 15.83 1.82
N TRP A 60 7.62 15.05 1.54
CA TRP A 60 8.96 15.52 1.21
C TRP A 60 9.24 15.52 -0.29
N LEU A 61 8.35 14.97 -1.11
CA LEU A 61 8.51 14.93 -2.56
C LEU A 61 8.06 16.24 -3.19
N THR A 62 8.83 16.70 -4.17
CA THR A 62 8.35 17.73 -5.10
C THR A 62 7.40 17.11 -6.12
N PRO A 63 6.54 17.90 -6.79
CA PRO A 63 5.69 17.40 -7.87
C PRO A 63 6.46 16.73 -9.02
N GLU A 64 7.67 17.20 -9.30
CA GLU A 64 8.57 16.65 -10.32
C GLU A 64 9.11 15.30 -9.91
N GLU A 65 9.56 15.15 -8.67
CA GLU A 65 10.04 13.87 -8.11
C GLU A 65 8.92 12.85 -8.04
N GLU A 66 7.71 13.27 -7.62
CA GLU A 66 6.55 12.39 -7.61
C GLU A 66 6.26 11.86 -9.03
N ARG A 67 6.26 12.73 -10.04
CA ARG A 67 6.06 12.33 -11.43
C ARG A 67 7.16 11.39 -11.94
N SER A 68 8.42 11.70 -11.63
CA SER A 68 9.58 10.90 -12.05
C SER A 68 9.57 9.52 -11.40
N GLY A 69 9.29 9.45 -10.10
CA GLY A 69 9.19 8.18 -9.36
C GLY A 69 8.04 7.31 -9.84
N LEU A 70 6.85 7.89 -10.07
CA LEU A 70 5.71 7.16 -10.64
C LEU A 70 6.04 6.62 -12.04
N GLY A 71 6.72 7.41 -12.87
CA GLY A 71 7.19 6.97 -14.19
C GLY A 71 8.23 5.85 -14.10
N ALA A 72 9.17 5.92 -13.17
CA ALA A 72 10.19 4.89 -12.97
C ALA A 72 9.56 3.54 -12.52
N ILE A 73 8.58 3.60 -11.62
CA ILE A 73 7.82 2.40 -11.21
C ILE A 73 7.03 1.82 -12.39
N ALA A 74 6.31 2.67 -13.16
CA ALA A 74 5.53 2.21 -14.30
C ALA A 74 6.39 1.46 -15.33
N VAL A 75 7.57 1.99 -15.64
CA VAL A 75 8.55 1.32 -16.52
C VAL A 75 9.05 0.01 -15.90
N ALA A 76 9.31 -0.01 -14.59
CA ALA A 76 9.82 -1.20 -13.89
C ALA A 76 8.80 -2.35 -13.85
N LEU A 77 7.51 -2.03 -13.93
CA LEU A 77 6.40 -2.98 -13.88
C LEU A 77 5.84 -3.34 -15.26
N ASP A 78 6.38 -2.78 -16.32
CA ASP A 78 5.94 -3.07 -17.68
C ASP A 78 6.02 -4.57 -17.99
N GLY A 79 4.95 -5.13 -18.57
CA GLY A 79 4.82 -6.56 -18.86
C GLY A 79 4.64 -7.48 -17.64
N ARG A 80 4.48 -6.95 -16.42
CA ARG A 80 4.25 -7.73 -15.20
C ARG A 80 2.78 -7.81 -14.85
N ASP A 81 2.36 -8.96 -14.35
CA ASP A 81 0.98 -9.18 -13.89
C ASP A 81 0.78 -8.69 -12.44
N VAL A 82 0.87 -7.38 -12.24
CA VAL A 82 0.75 -6.72 -10.94
C VAL A 82 0.00 -5.40 -11.09
N TRP A 83 -0.84 -5.04 -10.11
CA TRP A 83 -1.49 -3.74 -10.07
C TRP A 83 -0.54 -2.65 -9.61
N PHE A 84 -0.50 -1.54 -10.33
CA PHE A 84 0.14 -0.31 -9.82
C PHE A 84 -0.93 0.66 -9.32
N SER A 85 -0.81 1.07 -8.07
CA SER A 85 -1.78 1.92 -7.38
C SER A 85 -1.12 3.17 -6.79
N PRO A 86 -0.88 4.22 -7.60
CA PRO A 86 -0.41 5.51 -7.07
C PRO A 86 -1.32 6.03 -5.95
N CYS A 87 -0.71 6.54 -4.85
CA CYS A 87 -1.47 7.14 -3.77
C CYS A 87 -1.73 8.63 -4.06
N CYS A 88 -3.01 8.99 -4.11
CA CYS A 88 -3.48 10.37 -4.26
C CYS A 88 -4.11 10.81 -2.94
N PRO A 89 -3.39 11.50 -2.05
CA PRO A 89 -3.95 11.96 -0.79
C PRO A 89 -5.07 12.97 -1.02
N GLY A 90 -6.03 12.98 -0.11
CA GLY A 90 -7.18 13.86 -0.16
C GLY A 90 -7.09 15.03 0.82
N THR A 91 -5.89 15.60 1.04
CA THR A 91 -5.73 16.78 1.92
C THR A 91 -6.60 17.94 1.48
N ASP A 92 -6.68 18.16 0.18
CA ASP A 92 -7.70 18.97 -0.48
C ASP A 92 -8.03 18.42 -1.86
N THR A 93 -9.17 18.83 -2.41
CA THR A 93 -9.65 18.35 -3.71
C THR A 93 -8.75 18.81 -4.87
N ALA A 94 -8.14 19.98 -4.79
CA ALA A 94 -7.32 20.52 -5.88
C ALA A 94 -5.99 19.73 -5.99
N ASP A 95 -5.32 19.45 -4.87
CA ASP A 95 -4.10 18.63 -4.87
C ASP A 95 -4.40 17.19 -5.29
N MET A 96 -5.50 16.60 -4.81
CA MET A 96 -5.96 15.30 -5.26
C MET A 96 -6.12 15.26 -6.80
N LEU A 97 -6.82 16.22 -7.38
CA LEU A 97 -7.04 16.29 -8.84
C LEU A 97 -5.74 16.53 -9.62
N ARG A 98 -4.78 17.29 -9.06
CA ARG A 98 -3.45 17.43 -9.64
C ARG A 98 -2.75 16.07 -9.78
N ARG A 99 -2.78 15.28 -8.72
CA ARG A 99 -2.19 13.92 -8.70
C ARG A 99 -2.93 12.97 -9.63
N VAL A 100 -4.25 13.01 -9.64
CA VAL A 100 -5.09 12.21 -10.56
C VAL A 100 -4.73 12.48 -12.02
N ARG A 101 -4.49 13.74 -12.41
CA ARG A 101 -4.02 14.06 -13.77
C ARG A 101 -2.70 13.40 -14.12
N VAL A 102 -1.75 13.38 -13.19
CA VAL A 102 -0.46 12.69 -13.38
C VAL A 102 -0.66 11.19 -13.56
N VAL A 103 -1.48 10.56 -12.71
CA VAL A 103 -1.77 9.13 -12.78
C VAL A 103 -2.48 8.76 -14.09
N ASN A 104 -3.46 9.55 -14.52
CA ASN A 104 -4.15 9.34 -15.81
C ASN A 104 -3.16 9.45 -16.99
N ALA A 105 -2.22 10.39 -16.96
CA ALA A 105 -1.20 10.53 -18.01
C ALA A 105 -0.24 9.34 -18.06
N ILE A 106 0.14 8.79 -16.90
CA ILE A 106 0.96 7.57 -16.82
C ILE A 106 0.18 6.38 -17.37
N SER A 107 -1.07 6.20 -16.95
CA SER A 107 -1.93 5.13 -17.45
C SER A 107 -2.13 5.18 -18.97
N ALA A 108 -2.30 6.38 -19.53
CA ALA A 108 -2.41 6.54 -20.97
C ALA A 108 -1.12 6.19 -21.73
N LYS A 109 0.04 6.42 -21.11
CA LYS A 109 1.36 6.09 -21.67
C LYS A 109 1.71 4.60 -21.56
N HIS A 110 1.21 3.92 -20.53
CA HIS A 110 1.48 2.53 -20.20
C HIS A 110 0.16 1.74 -20.20
N SER A 111 -0.46 1.60 -21.38
CA SER A 111 -1.82 1.03 -21.55
C SER A 111 -1.94 -0.41 -21.08
N ASP A 112 -0.85 -1.18 -21.11
CA ASP A 112 -0.83 -2.60 -20.73
C ASP A 112 -0.61 -2.81 -19.23
N LEU A 113 -0.23 -1.75 -18.50
CA LEU A 113 -0.04 -1.79 -17.06
C LEU A 113 -1.41 -1.75 -16.36
N LYS A 114 -1.67 -2.73 -15.50
CA LYS A 114 -2.85 -2.72 -14.63
C LYS A 114 -2.75 -1.58 -13.62
N MET A 115 -3.57 -0.56 -13.77
CA MET A 115 -3.54 0.60 -12.88
C MET A 115 -4.85 0.81 -12.12
N THR A 116 -4.69 1.20 -10.88
CA THR A 116 -5.73 1.74 -9.99
C THR A 116 -5.14 2.95 -9.26
N MET A 117 -5.85 3.55 -8.34
CA MET A 117 -5.27 4.55 -7.45
C MET A 117 -5.80 4.40 -6.03
N LEU A 118 -4.96 4.69 -5.05
CA LEU A 118 -5.35 4.77 -3.64
C LEU A 118 -5.65 6.22 -3.29
N VAL A 119 -6.87 6.51 -2.84
CA VAL A 119 -7.28 7.85 -2.42
C VAL A 119 -7.60 7.86 -0.94
N ARG A 120 -7.09 8.85 -0.23
CA ARG A 120 -7.38 9.05 1.21
C ARG A 120 -8.60 9.94 1.41
N MET A 121 -9.13 9.88 2.63
CA MET A 121 -10.16 10.78 3.10
C MET A 121 -9.68 12.24 3.14
N LEU A 122 -10.60 13.19 3.04
CA LEU A 122 -10.34 14.60 3.33
C LEU A 122 -10.00 14.80 4.81
N ASP A 123 -8.99 15.62 5.09
CA ASP A 123 -8.55 15.90 6.45
C ASP A 123 -9.49 16.89 7.19
N ASP A 124 -10.33 17.63 6.48
CA ASP A 124 -11.22 18.66 6.99
C ASP A 124 -12.73 18.40 6.81
N ALA A 125 -13.08 17.22 6.29
CA ALA A 125 -14.48 16.81 6.13
C ALA A 125 -15.24 16.83 7.47
N LYS A 126 -16.48 17.29 7.45
CA LYS A 126 -17.35 17.36 8.62
C LYS A 126 -18.45 16.30 8.60
N CYS A 127 -18.83 15.83 7.42
CA CYS A 127 -19.90 14.87 7.22
C CYS A 127 -19.77 14.14 5.88
N ASP A 128 -20.64 13.15 5.67
CA ASP A 128 -20.70 12.38 4.42
C ASP A 128 -20.86 13.24 3.16
N ALA A 129 -21.59 14.35 3.23
CA ALA A 129 -21.78 15.23 2.09
C ALA A 129 -20.47 15.88 1.58
N ASP A 130 -19.48 16.08 2.46
CA ASP A 130 -18.16 16.60 2.05
C ASP A 130 -17.41 15.55 1.26
N TYR A 131 -17.44 14.30 1.71
CA TYR A 131 -16.85 13.16 1.00
C TYR A 131 -17.58 12.87 -0.31
N GLU A 132 -18.89 12.95 -0.33
CA GLU A 132 -19.69 12.74 -1.53
C GLU A 132 -19.27 13.71 -2.65
N ARG A 133 -19.18 15.00 -2.34
CA ARG A 133 -18.72 16.01 -3.31
C ARG A 133 -17.31 15.73 -3.81
N GLN A 134 -16.38 15.34 -2.92
CA GLN A 134 -15.02 15.00 -3.31
C GLN A 134 -14.99 13.80 -4.25
N TYR A 135 -15.68 12.72 -3.88
CA TYR A 135 -15.63 11.47 -4.64
C TYR A 135 -16.42 11.55 -5.95
N ASP A 136 -17.50 12.30 -6.01
CA ASP A 136 -18.19 12.57 -7.29
C ASP A 136 -17.28 13.40 -8.23
N THR A 137 -16.56 14.39 -7.69
CA THR A 137 -15.56 15.15 -8.45
C THR A 137 -14.43 14.25 -8.97
N LEU A 138 -13.95 13.32 -8.13
CA LEU A 138 -12.93 12.34 -8.53
C LEU A 138 -13.45 11.40 -9.61
N ALA A 139 -14.68 10.88 -9.49
CA ALA A 139 -15.27 9.99 -10.48
C ALA A 139 -15.43 10.64 -11.85
N ALA A 140 -15.67 11.96 -11.89
CA ALA A 140 -15.69 12.73 -13.13
C ALA A 140 -14.28 12.93 -13.75
N ALA A 141 -13.22 12.85 -12.94
CA ALA A 141 -11.85 13.16 -13.34
C ALA A 141 -11.04 11.95 -13.82
N THR A 142 -11.49 10.72 -13.60
CA THR A 142 -10.75 9.50 -13.95
C THR A 142 -11.66 8.39 -14.46
N LYS A 143 -11.05 7.45 -15.17
CA LYS A 143 -11.66 6.18 -15.59
C LYS A 143 -11.05 4.98 -14.86
N LEU A 144 -10.03 5.20 -14.05
CA LEU A 144 -9.33 4.14 -13.33
C LEU A 144 -10.13 3.72 -12.08
N PRO A 145 -10.07 2.44 -11.70
CA PRO A 145 -10.59 1.98 -10.42
C PRO A 145 -9.90 2.71 -9.26
N VAL A 146 -10.65 3.02 -8.23
CA VAL A 146 -10.16 3.75 -7.04
C VAL A 146 -10.36 2.91 -5.79
N ILE A 147 -9.29 2.74 -5.02
CA ILE A 147 -9.32 2.19 -3.67
C ILE A 147 -9.49 3.38 -2.72
N ILE A 148 -10.60 3.47 -2.01
CA ILE A 148 -10.79 4.51 -0.99
C ILE A 148 -10.23 3.99 0.34
N GLN A 149 -9.27 4.72 0.91
CA GLN A 149 -8.75 4.47 2.25
C GLN A 149 -9.57 5.24 3.27
N THR A 150 -10.18 4.51 4.21
CA THR A 150 -10.84 5.09 5.39
C THR A 150 -9.96 4.86 6.62
N TYR A 151 -9.92 5.83 7.54
CA TYR A 151 -9.16 5.70 8.78
C TYR A 151 -9.71 6.65 9.85
N ASN A 152 -9.47 6.33 11.12
CA ASN A 152 -9.80 7.22 12.24
C ASN A 152 -8.74 8.33 12.31
N GLY A 153 -9.06 9.48 11.74
CA GLY A 153 -8.20 10.66 11.70
C GLY A 153 -8.82 11.86 12.42
N LYS A 154 -8.46 13.05 11.93
CA LYS A 154 -9.03 14.31 12.40
C LYS A 154 -10.50 14.49 11.99
N SER A 155 -10.85 13.95 10.84
CA SER A 155 -12.21 13.98 10.29
C SER A 155 -12.97 12.69 10.61
N PRO A 156 -14.31 12.73 10.73
CA PRO A 156 -15.11 11.52 10.86
C PRO A 156 -14.92 10.63 9.63
N MET A 157 -14.96 9.33 9.80
CA MET A 157 -14.93 8.40 8.65
C MET A 157 -16.22 8.55 7.82
N PRO A 158 -16.13 8.39 6.48
CA PRO A 158 -17.32 8.27 5.65
C PRO A 158 -18.12 7.03 6.07
N SER A 159 -19.44 7.14 6.08
CA SER A 159 -20.30 6.02 6.44
C SER A 159 -20.20 4.88 5.41
N ALA A 160 -20.40 3.64 5.84
CA ALA A 160 -20.49 2.51 4.92
C ALA A 160 -21.61 2.70 3.90
N LYS A 161 -22.74 3.33 4.30
CA LYS A 161 -23.85 3.67 3.39
C LYS A 161 -23.35 4.55 2.23
N LEU A 162 -22.65 5.65 2.51
CA LEU A 162 -22.12 6.53 1.47
C LEU A 162 -21.19 5.75 0.52
N LEU A 163 -20.25 4.95 1.05
CA LEU A 163 -19.31 4.19 0.25
C LEU A 163 -20.03 3.16 -0.67
N ILE A 164 -21.08 2.51 -0.18
CA ILE A 164 -21.90 1.59 -0.97
C ILE A 164 -22.67 2.35 -2.06
N ASP A 165 -23.22 3.51 -1.75
CA ASP A 165 -23.98 4.31 -2.70
C ASP A 165 -23.07 4.89 -3.81
N LEU A 166 -21.84 5.28 -3.47
CA LEU A 166 -20.81 5.65 -4.46
C LEU A 166 -20.48 4.49 -5.41
N ALA A 167 -20.31 3.28 -4.88
CA ALA A 167 -20.05 2.10 -5.70
C ALA A 167 -21.23 1.73 -6.62
N LYS A 168 -22.48 1.98 -6.20
CA LYS A 168 -23.67 1.83 -7.06
C LYS A 168 -23.72 2.86 -8.18
N ARG A 169 -23.41 4.14 -7.87
CA ARG A 169 -23.45 5.23 -8.84
C ARG A 169 -22.32 5.16 -9.87
N HIS A 170 -21.13 4.76 -9.42
CA HIS A 170 -19.90 4.72 -10.21
C HIS A 170 -19.23 3.35 -10.18
N PRO A 171 -19.88 2.27 -10.64
CA PRO A 171 -19.40 0.90 -10.44
C PRO A 171 -18.07 0.57 -11.13
N ALA A 172 -17.67 1.34 -12.16
CA ALA A 172 -16.36 1.19 -12.77
C ALA A 172 -15.23 1.83 -11.96
N ILE A 173 -15.55 2.81 -11.11
CA ILE A 173 -14.58 3.62 -10.35
C ILE A 173 -14.48 3.14 -8.92
N TYR A 174 -15.60 2.85 -8.24
CA TYR A 174 -15.65 2.50 -6.84
C TYR A 174 -16.09 1.06 -6.57
N GLY A 175 -15.86 0.62 -5.34
CA GLY A 175 -16.16 -0.72 -4.85
C GLY A 175 -14.95 -1.40 -4.18
N TRP A 176 -13.83 -0.69 -4.05
CA TRP A 176 -12.62 -1.17 -3.39
C TRP A 176 -12.28 -0.25 -2.21
N TYR A 177 -12.16 -0.80 -1.03
CA TYR A 177 -11.99 -0.03 0.21
C TYR A 177 -10.87 -0.59 1.05
N LYS A 178 -9.95 0.28 1.51
CA LYS A 178 -8.97 -0.03 2.54
C LYS A 178 -9.50 0.51 3.87
N VAL A 179 -9.86 -0.38 4.78
CA VAL A 179 -10.31 -0.01 6.12
C VAL A 179 -9.15 -0.01 7.09
N GLU A 180 -8.98 1.10 7.82
CA GLU A 180 -7.83 1.31 8.70
C GLU A 180 -8.24 2.06 9.96
N GLY A 181 -7.70 1.65 11.14
CA GLY A 181 -7.93 2.27 12.44
C GLY A 181 -8.07 1.25 13.56
N THR A 182 -8.52 1.67 14.74
CA THR A 182 -8.67 0.81 15.91
C THR A 182 -10.03 0.08 15.92
N GLY A 183 -10.01 -1.17 16.36
CA GLY A 183 -11.03 -2.20 16.15
C GLY A 183 -12.51 -1.84 16.35
N LYS A 184 -12.88 -0.93 17.27
CA LYS A 184 -14.29 -0.67 17.58
C LYS A 184 -15.07 -0.03 16.43
N ASP A 185 -14.43 0.86 15.67
CA ASP A 185 -15.11 1.67 14.66
C ASP A 185 -15.00 1.07 13.26
N ILE A 186 -13.97 0.28 13.02
CA ILE A 186 -13.62 -0.25 11.69
C ILE A 186 -14.37 -1.53 11.39
N VAL A 187 -14.46 -2.43 12.35
CA VAL A 187 -15.09 -3.74 12.14
C VAL A 187 -16.55 -3.62 11.73
N PRO A 188 -17.40 -2.75 12.32
CA PRO A 188 -18.76 -2.55 11.84
C PRO A 188 -18.81 -2.07 10.39
N CYS A 189 -18.08 -1.01 10.06
CA CYS A 189 -18.00 -0.48 8.69
C CYS A 189 -17.50 -1.55 7.69
N ALA A 190 -16.43 -2.26 8.02
CA ALA A 190 -15.91 -3.32 7.17
C ALA A 190 -16.92 -4.45 6.93
N ARG A 191 -17.70 -4.84 7.96
CA ARG A 191 -18.74 -5.87 7.82
C ARG A 191 -19.89 -5.40 6.92
N GLU A 192 -20.34 -4.17 7.05
CA GLU A 192 -21.36 -3.60 6.18
C GLU A 192 -20.89 -3.55 4.72
N LEU A 193 -19.65 -3.12 4.48
CA LEU A 193 -19.05 -3.10 3.14
C LEU A 193 -18.95 -4.51 2.56
N VAL A 194 -18.48 -5.49 3.33
CA VAL A 194 -18.38 -6.89 2.86
C VAL A 194 -19.75 -7.48 2.57
N ALA A 195 -20.76 -7.16 3.38
CA ALA A 195 -22.13 -7.61 3.17
C ALA A 195 -22.79 -7.04 1.90
N ALA A 196 -22.28 -5.90 1.40
CA ALA A 196 -22.81 -5.24 0.20
C ALA A 196 -22.31 -5.82 -1.13
N LYS A 197 -21.71 -7.01 -1.14
CA LYS A 197 -21.35 -7.70 -2.39
C LYS A 197 -22.60 -8.01 -3.23
N PRO A 198 -22.50 -7.94 -4.57
CA PRO A 198 -21.32 -7.72 -5.40
C PRO A 198 -21.02 -6.22 -5.67
N VAL A 199 -21.80 -5.29 -5.15
CA VAL A 199 -21.60 -3.84 -5.33
C VAL A 199 -20.24 -3.41 -4.77
N VAL A 200 -19.92 -3.80 -3.55
CA VAL A 200 -18.57 -3.71 -2.99
C VAL A 200 -17.78 -4.94 -3.45
N LYS A 201 -16.69 -4.71 -4.14
CA LYS A 201 -15.88 -5.77 -4.80
C LYS A 201 -14.82 -6.32 -3.85
N THR A 202 -14.08 -5.45 -3.18
CA THR A 202 -13.01 -5.84 -2.25
C THR A 202 -12.92 -4.88 -1.07
N VAL A 203 -12.76 -5.44 0.12
CA VAL A 203 -12.37 -4.72 1.33
C VAL A 203 -11.00 -5.23 1.76
N PHE A 204 -10.01 -4.31 1.85
CA PHE A 204 -8.67 -4.58 2.30
C PHE A 204 -8.52 -4.24 3.78
N THR A 205 -7.71 -5.03 4.48
CA THR A 205 -7.22 -4.69 5.82
C THR A 205 -6.08 -3.67 5.70
N GLY A 206 -6.14 -2.59 6.46
CA GLY A 206 -5.07 -1.62 6.64
C GLY A 206 -4.25 -1.86 7.91
N TRP A 207 -3.80 -0.76 8.58
CA TRP A 207 -3.12 -0.74 9.88
C TRP A 207 -1.89 -1.67 9.96
N GLY A 208 -1.07 -1.65 8.90
CA GLY A 208 0.13 -2.49 8.83
C GLY A 208 -0.14 -3.99 8.82
N GLY A 209 -1.40 -4.42 8.63
CA GLY A 209 -1.78 -5.83 8.63
C GLY A 209 -1.97 -6.46 10.03
N ARG A 210 -1.96 -5.65 11.12
CA ARG A 210 -2.09 -6.14 12.51
C ARG A 210 -3.25 -7.13 12.70
N ASP A 211 -4.42 -6.77 12.21
CA ASP A 211 -5.65 -7.55 12.39
C ASP A 211 -6.02 -8.38 11.15
N TRP A 212 -5.07 -8.57 10.24
CA TRP A 212 -5.34 -9.17 8.93
C TRP A 212 -5.99 -10.54 9.01
N LEU A 213 -5.44 -11.46 9.82
CA LEU A 213 -5.97 -12.82 9.95
C LEU A 213 -7.40 -12.82 10.50
N TYR A 214 -7.67 -11.98 11.52
CA TYR A 214 -9.02 -11.80 12.07
C TYR A 214 -9.96 -11.20 11.02
N HIS A 215 -9.57 -10.14 10.34
CA HIS A 215 -10.39 -9.51 9.31
C HIS A 215 -10.70 -10.46 8.14
N TYR A 216 -9.71 -11.25 7.71
CA TYR A 216 -9.95 -12.25 6.67
C TYR A 216 -11.00 -13.29 7.12
N ARG A 217 -10.85 -13.87 8.32
CA ARG A 217 -11.67 -14.98 8.80
C ARG A 217 -13.03 -14.56 9.35
N ARG A 218 -13.11 -13.40 10.01
CA ARG A 218 -14.27 -12.97 10.78
C ARG A 218 -15.04 -11.80 10.19
N VAL A 219 -14.39 -11.03 9.33
CA VAL A 219 -15.00 -9.89 8.63
C VAL A 219 -15.23 -10.24 7.16
N GLY A 220 -14.36 -11.00 6.55
CA GLY A 220 -14.44 -11.40 5.13
C GLY A 220 -13.68 -10.48 4.19
N THR A 221 -12.65 -9.74 4.70
CA THR A 221 -11.76 -8.96 3.84
C THR A 221 -11.01 -9.86 2.86
N ARG A 222 -10.61 -9.31 1.72
CA ARG A 222 -9.95 -10.07 0.64
C ARG A 222 -8.67 -9.40 0.17
N GLY A 223 -7.84 -9.03 1.14
CA GLY A 223 -6.51 -8.48 0.90
C GLY A 223 -5.99 -7.64 2.06
N VAL A 224 -4.74 -7.22 1.92
CA VAL A 224 -4.04 -6.36 2.86
C VAL A 224 -3.27 -5.28 2.11
N ILE A 225 -3.35 -4.05 2.61
CA ILE A 225 -2.53 -2.93 2.18
C ILE A 225 -1.64 -2.55 3.35
N SER A 226 -0.32 -2.73 3.24
CA SER A 226 0.62 -2.59 4.34
C SER A 226 1.94 -1.98 3.91
N GLN A 227 2.54 -1.15 4.77
CA GLN A 227 3.85 -0.55 4.58
C GLN A 227 4.99 -1.52 4.96
N ARG A 228 4.98 -2.69 4.38
CA ARG A 228 5.95 -3.74 4.68
C ARG A 228 6.53 -4.36 3.41
N PRO A 229 7.05 -3.52 2.47
CA PRO A 229 7.63 -4.02 1.23
C PRO A 229 8.86 -4.90 1.47
N MET A 230 9.60 -4.65 2.57
CA MET A 230 10.83 -5.34 2.92
C MET A 230 10.66 -6.84 3.21
N TYR A 231 9.45 -7.31 3.48
CA TYR A 231 9.10 -8.74 3.62
C TYR A 231 7.78 -9.07 2.92
N ALA A 232 7.62 -8.53 1.70
CA ALA A 232 6.48 -8.80 0.83
C ALA A 232 6.30 -10.30 0.54
N ASP A 233 7.39 -11.05 0.43
CA ASP A 233 7.41 -12.51 0.26
C ASP A 233 6.68 -13.24 1.40
N LEU A 234 6.91 -12.87 2.66
CA LEU A 234 6.19 -13.43 3.80
C LEU A 234 4.69 -13.09 3.72
N MET A 235 4.34 -11.85 3.38
CA MET A 235 2.95 -11.44 3.22
C MET A 235 2.24 -12.24 2.12
N VAL A 236 2.92 -12.45 0.99
CA VAL A 236 2.38 -13.26 -0.12
C VAL A 236 2.19 -14.71 0.31
N ARG A 237 3.14 -15.31 1.03
CA ARG A 237 2.99 -16.68 1.57
C ARG A 237 1.77 -16.80 2.49
N ILE A 238 1.55 -15.84 3.39
CA ILE A 238 0.35 -15.79 4.24
C ILE A 238 -0.90 -15.75 3.38
N TRP A 239 -0.94 -14.85 2.39
CA TRP A 239 -2.10 -14.69 1.52
C TRP A 239 -2.42 -15.98 0.76
N ARG A 240 -1.42 -16.59 0.14
CA ARG A 240 -1.61 -17.84 -0.60
C ARG A 240 -2.03 -19.00 0.30
N ALA A 241 -1.54 -19.06 1.54
CA ALA A 241 -1.99 -20.04 2.53
C ALA A 241 -3.46 -19.82 2.92
N LEU A 242 -3.86 -18.57 3.14
CA LEU A 242 -5.26 -18.21 3.43
C LEU A 242 -6.21 -18.58 2.27
N GLU A 243 -5.82 -18.30 1.02
CA GLU A 243 -6.62 -18.64 -0.16
C GLU A 243 -6.82 -20.14 -0.34
N ARG A 244 -5.81 -20.94 0.01
CA ARG A 244 -5.89 -22.42 -0.05
C ARG A 244 -6.57 -23.03 1.16
N GLY A 245 -6.86 -22.25 2.21
CA GLY A 245 -7.33 -22.78 3.50
C GLY A 245 -6.27 -23.61 4.22
N ASP A 246 -4.98 -23.31 3.98
CA ASP A 246 -3.84 -24.02 4.52
C ASP A 246 -3.59 -23.60 5.99
N GLY A 247 -3.40 -24.59 6.88
CA GLY A 247 -3.15 -24.38 8.30
C GLY A 247 -1.85 -23.61 8.61
N SER A 248 -0.89 -23.58 7.69
CA SER A 248 0.35 -22.82 7.85
C SER A 248 0.16 -21.28 7.93
N ALA A 249 -1.04 -20.80 7.57
CA ALA A 249 -1.34 -19.36 7.64
C ALA A 249 -1.13 -18.77 9.04
N ASP A 250 -1.43 -19.50 10.11
CA ASP A 250 -1.28 -19.03 11.49
C ASP A 250 0.19 -18.89 11.87
N ASP A 251 1.03 -19.85 11.56
CA ASP A 251 2.47 -19.82 11.84
C ASP A 251 3.16 -18.72 11.04
N LEU A 252 2.84 -18.60 9.76
CA LEU A 252 3.35 -17.52 8.93
C LEU A 252 2.91 -16.16 9.46
N PHE A 253 1.67 -16.04 9.92
CA PHE A 253 1.17 -14.79 10.49
C PHE A 253 1.83 -14.47 11.84
N ALA A 254 2.14 -15.46 12.68
CA ALA A 254 2.91 -15.27 13.90
C ALA A 254 4.31 -14.72 13.59
N LYS A 255 5.01 -15.29 12.58
CA LYS A 255 6.31 -14.78 12.09
C LYS A 255 6.18 -13.34 11.57
N PHE A 256 5.13 -13.03 10.81
CA PHE A 256 4.83 -11.67 10.35
C PHE A 256 4.61 -10.71 11.51
N MET A 257 3.83 -11.08 12.52
CA MET A 257 3.57 -10.25 13.69
C MET A 257 4.83 -10.02 14.53
N TYR A 258 5.74 -10.99 14.60
CA TYR A 258 7.01 -10.82 15.29
C TYR A 258 7.90 -9.77 14.61
N LEU A 259 7.95 -9.75 13.26
CA LEU A 259 8.59 -8.67 12.51
C LEU A 259 7.84 -7.33 12.64
N ARG A 260 6.53 -7.38 12.50
CA ARG A 260 5.69 -6.16 12.54
C ARG A 260 5.83 -5.44 13.89
N ASN A 261 6.01 -6.17 14.99
CA ASN A 261 6.19 -5.59 16.32
C ASN A 261 7.50 -4.79 16.49
N LEU A 262 8.42 -4.79 15.53
CA LEU A 262 9.52 -3.84 15.47
C LEU A 262 9.04 -2.38 15.55
N GLU A 263 7.87 -2.09 14.95
CA GLU A 263 7.24 -0.77 15.01
C GLU A 263 6.90 -0.31 16.44
N ASP A 264 6.57 -1.26 17.32
CA ASP A 264 6.22 -0.98 18.71
C ASP A 264 7.47 -1.08 19.65
N THR A 265 8.58 -1.61 19.16
CA THR A 265 9.79 -1.90 19.93
C THR A 265 10.90 -0.88 19.68
N ILE A 266 11.09 -0.48 18.41
CA ILE A 266 12.10 0.49 18.02
C ILE A 266 11.42 1.85 17.93
N PRO A 267 11.78 2.82 18.80
CA PRO A 267 11.10 4.11 18.83
C PRO A 267 11.33 4.92 17.54
N ALA A 268 10.29 5.65 17.12
CA ALA A 268 10.45 6.67 16.09
C ALA A 268 11.43 7.78 16.56
N PRO A 269 12.14 8.49 15.68
CA PRO A 269 11.63 9.00 14.40
C PRO A 269 11.56 7.96 13.30
N GLU A 270 11.86 6.73 13.60
CA GLU A 270 12.55 5.95 12.61
C GLU A 270 11.79 4.67 12.30
N MET A 271 10.45 4.81 12.24
CA MET A 271 9.65 3.81 11.55
C MET A 271 10.19 3.55 10.14
N ARG A 272 10.88 4.55 9.54
CA ARG A 272 11.64 4.36 8.32
C ARG A 272 12.93 3.60 8.52
N GLY A 273 13.64 3.81 9.64
CA GLY A 273 15.00 3.31 9.83
C GLY A 273 15.12 1.82 9.69
N TRP A 274 14.33 1.08 10.41
CA TRP A 274 14.38 -0.38 10.33
C TRP A 274 13.82 -0.90 8.98
N ASN A 275 12.84 -0.20 8.36
CA ASN A 275 12.37 -0.54 7.03
C ASN A 275 13.50 -0.42 5.99
N LEU A 276 14.20 0.72 5.99
CA LEU A 276 15.31 0.99 5.08
C LEU A 276 16.49 0.05 5.34
N TYR A 277 16.78 -0.23 6.62
CA TYR A 277 17.82 -1.18 7.00
C TYR A 277 17.55 -2.58 6.44
N ILE A 278 16.33 -3.10 6.60
CA ILE A 278 15.98 -4.42 6.07
C ILE A 278 16.05 -4.43 4.52
N LEU A 279 15.57 -3.38 3.85
CA LEU A 279 15.67 -3.28 2.39
C LEU A 279 17.13 -3.24 1.92
N LYS A 280 18.01 -2.53 2.64
CA LYS A 280 19.45 -2.53 2.38
C LYS A 280 20.06 -3.91 2.61
N LYS A 281 19.76 -4.55 3.73
CA LYS A 281 20.22 -5.90 4.07
C LYS A 281 19.79 -6.95 3.03
N ARG A 282 18.60 -6.80 2.48
CA ARG A 282 18.09 -7.65 1.37
C ARG A 282 18.62 -7.25 -0.01
N GLY A 283 19.55 -6.30 -0.07
CA GLY A 283 20.18 -5.87 -1.32
C GLY A 283 19.27 -5.06 -2.24
N VAL A 284 18.12 -4.57 -1.76
CA VAL A 284 17.19 -3.74 -2.54
C VAL A 284 17.66 -2.30 -2.54
N PHE A 285 17.90 -1.72 -1.37
CA PHE A 285 18.42 -0.36 -1.21
C PHE A 285 19.95 -0.33 -1.16
N ARG A 286 20.53 0.82 -1.54
CA ARG A 286 21.98 1.06 -1.48
C ARG A 286 22.41 1.64 -0.12
N ASN A 287 21.53 2.42 0.50
CA ASN A 287 21.75 3.17 1.73
C ASN A 287 20.48 3.21 2.58
N THR A 288 20.54 3.88 3.72
CA THR A 288 19.42 4.13 4.63
C THR A 288 19.06 5.61 4.73
N LEU A 289 19.39 6.39 3.70
CA LEU A 289 19.18 7.83 3.71
C LEU A 289 17.70 8.21 3.79
N SER A 290 17.42 9.18 4.63
CA SER A 290 16.11 9.82 4.76
C SER A 290 16.29 11.34 4.75
N ARG A 291 15.35 12.03 4.12
CA ARG A 291 15.30 13.50 4.20
C ARG A 291 14.90 13.94 5.58
N THR A 292 15.65 14.85 6.16
CA THR A 292 15.43 15.36 7.52
C THR A 292 15.00 16.82 7.52
N LYS A 293 15.52 17.63 6.60
CA LYS A 293 15.31 19.06 6.59
C LYS A 293 15.41 19.64 5.18
N ARG A 294 14.66 20.70 4.90
CA ARG A 294 14.79 21.48 3.69
C ARG A 294 15.89 22.54 3.87
N LYS A 295 16.82 22.64 2.93
CA LYS A 295 17.85 23.66 2.89
C LYS A 295 17.28 25.01 2.46
N GLY A 296 17.96 26.10 2.81
CA GLY A 296 17.55 27.46 2.42
C GLY A 296 17.59 27.73 0.91
N ASP A 297 18.36 26.95 0.16
CA ASP A 297 18.45 26.97 -1.31
C ASP A 297 17.36 26.11 -2.00
N GLY A 298 16.45 25.54 -1.24
CA GLY A 298 15.40 24.66 -1.73
C GLY A 298 15.78 23.19 -1.86
N GLY A 299 17.03 22.82 -1.63
CA GLY A 299 17.50 21.44 -1.58
C GLY A 299 17.13 20.72 -0.28
N TRP A 300 17.58 19.48 -0.14
CA TRP A 300 17.31 18.66 1.03
C TRP A 300 18.59 18.25 1.76
N GLU A 301 18.50 18.19 3.07
CA GLU A 301 19.46 17.43 3.87
C GLU A 301 18.96 15.99 3.96
N ALA A 302 19.83 15.05 3.62
CA ALA A 302 19.59 13.63 3.81
C ALA A 302 20.67 13.08 4.76
N SER A 303 20.27 12.22 5.66
CA SER A 303 21.16 11.51 6.58
C SER A 303 20.75 10.07 6.72
N ASP A 304 21.72 9.21 7.05
CA ASP A 304 21.42 7.84 7.43
C ASP A 304 20.50 7.81 8.64
N VAL A 305 19.53 6.92 8.59
CA VAL A 305 18.70 6.65 9.75
C VAL A 305 19.54 5.89 10.76
N SER A 306 19.74 6.51 11.93
CA SER A 306 20.55 5.94 13.01
C SER A 306 19.78 4.84 13.72
N LEU A 307 20.28 3.61 13.63
CA LEU A 307 19.90 2.48 14.48
C LEU A 307 21.05 2.17 15.40
N SER A 308 20.77 1.87 16.68
CA SER A 308 21.79 1.37 17.59
C SER A 308 22.20 -0.05 17.22
N ASP A 309 23.38 -0.48 17.67
CA ASP A 309 23.83 -1.87 17.48
C ASP A 309 22.84 -2.88 18.10
N THR A 310 22.18 -2.49 19.19
CA THR A 310 21.13 -3.30 19.84
C THR A 310 19.89 -3.42 18.93
N ASP A 311 19.45 -2.32 18.31
CA ASP A 311 18.33 -2.35 17.36
C ASP A 311 18.65 -3.21 16.14
N VAL A 312 19.86 -3.06 15.61
CA VAL A 312 20.34 -3.87 14.48
C VAL A 312 20.33 -5.36 14.84
N ALA A 313 20.85 -5.73 16.00
CA ALA A 313 20.88 -7.12 16.46
C ALA A 313 19.45 -7.69 16.62
N GLU A 314 18.53 -6.91 17.17
CA GLU A 314 17.13 -7.30 17.34
C GLU A 314 16.41 -7.47 15.99
N ILE A 315 16.61 -6.54 15.06
CA ILE A 315 16.06 -6.64 13.70
C ILE A 315 16.58 -7.91 13.02
N ASP A 316 17.87 -8.15 13.11
CA ASP A 316 18.52 -9.29 12.48
C ASP A 316 18.02 -10.63 13.02
N ALA A 317 17.86 -10.72 14.34
CA ALA A 317 17.33 -11.91 15.00
C ALA A 317 15.89 -12.20 14.53
N ARG A 318 15.03 -11.18 14.53
CA ARG A 318 13.63 -11.34 14.08
C ARG A 318 13.52 -11.66 12.60
N LEU A 319 14.34 -11.01 11.78
CA LEU A 319 14.34 -11.22 10.33
C LEU A 319 14.79 -12.66 10.00
N SER A 320 15.86 -13.12 10.64
CA SER A 320 16.35 -14.48 10.50
C SER A 320 15.29 -15.51 10.88
N PHE A 321 14.64 -15.35 12.04
CA PHE A 321 13.55 -16.23 12.48
C PHE A 321 12.37 -16.25 11.49
N ALA A 322 11.91 -15.07 11.07
CA ALA A 322 10.68 -14.97 10.30
C ALA A 322 10.84 -15.38 8.82
N LEU A 323 12.01 -15.14 8.22
CA LEU A 323 12.28 -15.44 6.82
C LEU A 323 13.04 -16.75 6.61
N THR A 324 13.40 -17.48 7.69
CA THR A 324 13.94 -18.83 7.56
C THR A 324 12.89 -19.71 6.87
N VAL A 325 13.25 -20.28 5.73
CA VAL A 325 12.44 -21.31 5.09
C VAL A 325 12.66 -22.57 5.95
N ASP A 326 11.61 -23.04 6.62
CA ASP A 326 11.63 -24.35 7.25
C ASP A 326 11.84 -25.40 6.13
N HIS A 327 13.07 -25.84 5.97
CA HIS A 327 13.36 -27.07 5.24
C HIS A 327 12.93 -28.25 6.11
N SER A 328 11.63 -28.44 6.30
CA SER A 328 11.13 -29.73 6.78
C SER A 328 11.40 -30.75 5.68
N PRO A 329 12.04 -31.89 5.98
CA PRO A 329 12.39 -32.88 4.97
C PRO A 329 11.21 -33.72 4.46
N ASP A 330 9.98 -33.31 4.74
CA ASP A 330 8.77 -34.05 4.36
C ASP A 330 7.95 -33.27 3.33
N ASN A 331 8.36 -33.37 2.08
CA ASN A 331 7.48 -33.29 0.90
C ASN A 331 8.28 -33.73 -0.35
N ASN A 332 8.50 -35.02 -0.45
CA ASN A 332 8.71 -35.72 -1.72
C ASN A 332 7.47 -36.53 -2.08
#